data_68d7b4c54d1ea4175b6bd4f82894dfe8
#
_entry.id   68d7b4c54d1ea4175b6bd4f82894dfe8
#
_cell.length_a   1.000
_cell.length_b   1.000
_cell.length_c   1.000
_cell.angle_alpha   90.00
_cell.angle_beta   90.00
_cell.angle_gamma   90.00
#
_symmetry.space_group_name_H-M   'P 1'
#
loop_
_entity.id
_entity.type
_entity.pdbx_description
1 polymer ?
#
loop_
_entity_poly.entity_id
_entity_poly.type
_entity_poly.pdbx_seq_one_letter_code
_entity_poly.pdbx_strand_id
1 'polypeptide(L)'
;MKKIFQLIFLYLTTLSCEAQKNIENFETDDDGISVEKFDTTNVNDNRYNQNNSIYKVGRKFTFSYFYSDTLGEKFLMTKGNLNKQNMYDWTFEKMENKNPNSVFQIILTVKSGLSPFIEQLPDYNQTVISYDFKQFNGESWTSSESTGAVENVKNLWMHPPRTDFFKILELNPFPYVKEPLKIGNSWTWKLKIGGYWSDKRWLAWKGLIENIYNYKITDKVLLQTKLGEIECLVISSNAISKLGETKLTSYFNNQFGFVKLDYTNIDCSKTIIELEKIE
;
A
#
# COMPACT_ATOMS: atom_id res chain seq x y z
N MET A 1 34.27 -34.39 25.96
CA MET A 1 33.76 -34.33 24.58
C MET A 1 32.30 -34.77 24.40
N LYS A 2 31.81 -35.86 25.02
CA LYS A 2 30.39 -36.30 24.86
C LYS A 2 29.33 -35.31 25.34
N LYS A 3 29.57 -34.52 26.40
CA LYS A 3 28.59 -33.54 26.93
C LYS A 3 28.42 -32.29 26.08
N ILE A 4 29.44 -31.86 25.35
CA ILE A 4 29.38 -30.69 24.45
C ILE A 4 28.56 -31.03 23.20
N PHE A 5 28.66 -32.28 22.72
CA PHE A 5 27.85 -32.72 21.55
C PHE A 5 26.35 -32.79 21.84
N GLN A 6 25.97 -33.17 23.07
CA GLN A 6 24.56 -33.17 23.49
C GLN A 6 23.97 -31.77 23.62
N LEU A 7 24.78 -30.78 24.08
CA LEU A 7 24.31 -29.39 24.18
C LEU A 7 24.08 -28.74 22.80
N ILE A 8 24.97 -29.03 21.83
CA ILE A 8 24.84 -28.52 20.45
C ILE A 8 23.65 -29.16 19.75
N PHE A 9 23.35 -30.43 20.01
CA PHE A 9 22.18 -31.10 19.43
C PHE A 9 20.85 -30.55 20.01
N LEU A 10 20.83 -30.22 21.32
CA LEU A 10 19.67 -29.63 21.96
C LEU A 10 19.40 -28.21 21.46
N TYR A 11 20.46 -27.44 21.17
CA TYR A 11 20.31 -26.06 20.63
C TYR A 11 19.81 -26.02 19.17
N LEU A 12 20.20 -26.99 18.35
CA LEU A 12 19.72 -27.14 16.98
C LEU A 12 18.24 -27.57 16.91
N THR A 13 17.76 -28.35 17.88
CA THR A 13 16.36 -28.76 17.93
C THR A 13 15.41 -27.62 18.38
N THR A 14 15.87 -26.71 19.23
CA THR A 14 15.07 -25.55 19.65
C THR A 14 14.93 -24.52 18.51
N LEU A 15 15.97 -24.29 17.73
CA LEU A 15 15.91 -23.41 16.55
C LEU A 15 14.97 -23.94 15.45
N SER A 16 14.91 -25.27 15.26
CA SER A 16 13.97 -25.87 14.31
C SER A 16 12.51 -25.77 14.80
N CYS A 17 12.28 -25.78 16.11
CA CYS A 17 10.93 -25.70 16.69
C CYS A 17 10.36 -24.28 16.60
N GLU A 18 11.18 -23.23 16.75
CA GLU A 18 10.73 -21.85 16.56
C GLU A 18 10.46 -21.52 15.09
N ALA A 19 11.29 -22.02 14.17
CA ALA A 19 11.06 -21.86 12.73
C ALA A 19 9.77 -22.60 12.29
N GLN A 20 9.48 -23.76 12.85
CA GLN A 20 8.29 -24.55 12.55
C GLN A 20 7.02 -23.91 13.14
N LYS A 21 7.07 -23.33 14.35
CA LYS A 21 5.96 -22.56 14.92
C LYS A 21 5.59 -21.35 14.09
N ASN A 22 6.56 -20.68 13.47
CA ASN A 22 6.30 -19.51 12.61
C ASN A 22 5.59 -19.87 11.28
N ILE A 23 5.73 -21.09 10.77
CA ILE A 23 5.09 -21.53 9.51
C ILE A 23 3.61 -21.85 9.74
N GLU A 24 3.22 -22.31 10.92
CA GLU A 24 1.83 -22.67 11.23
C GLU A 24 0.91 -21.47 11.49
N ASN A 25 1.47 -20.29 11.70
CA ASN A 25 0.71 -19.08 12.05
C ASN A 25 0.27 -18.23 10.85
N PHE A 26 0.65 -18.61 9.63
CA PHE A 26 0.31 -17.87 8.42
C PHE A 26 -0.58 -18.70 7.51
N GLU A 27 -1.42 -18.02 6.79
CA GLU A 27 -2.20 -18.54 5.67
C GLU A 27 -1.99 -17.61 4.46
N THR A 28 -2.39 -18.08 3.31
CA THR A 28 -2.42 -17.26 2.11
C THR A 28 -3.86 -16.86 1.89
N ASP A 29 -4.15 -15.58 1.88
CA ASP A 29 -5.48 -15.06 1.57
C ASP A 29 -5.86 -15.34 0.11
N ASP A 30 -7.12 -15.07 -0.25
CA ASP A 30 -7.66 -15.34 -1.59
C ASP A 30 -6.89 -14.60 -2.69
N ASP A 31 -6.24 -13.51 -2.35
CA ASP A 31 -5.45 -12.68 -3.26
C ASP A 31 -3.99 -13.14 -3.37
N GLY A 32 -3.54 -14.07 -2.51
CA GLY A 32 -2.20 -14.64 -2.54
C GLY A 32 -1.18 -13.93 -1.65
N ILE A 33 -1.63 -13.09 -0.71
CA ILE A 33 -0.80 -12.44 0.29
C ILE A 33 -0.69 -13.34 1.52
N SER A 34 0.50 -13.46 2.12
CA SER A 34 0.67 -14.19 3.37
C SER A 34 0.20 -13.34 4.54
N VAL A 35 -0.87 -13.74 5.18
CA VAL A 35 -1.49 -13.08 6.34
C VAL A 35 -1.38 -13.96 7.58
N GLU A 36 -1.48 -13.37 8.76
CA GLU A 36 -1.60 -14.14 9.99
C GLU A 36 -3.00 -14.76 10.08
N LYS A 37 -3.07 -16.02 10.55
CA LYS A 37 -4.35 -16.71 10.74
C LYS A 37 -5.24 -15.94 11.70
N PHE A 38 -6.51 -15.79 11.34
CA PHE A 38 -7.49 -15.14 12.18
C PHE A 38 -7.72 -15.91 13.49
N ASP A 39 -7.75 -15.19 14.61
CA ASP A 39 -8.01 -15.75 15.93
C ASP A 39 -9.42 -15.40 16.41
N THR A 40 -10.31 -16.35 16.36
CA THR A 40 -11.69 -16.18 16.78
C THR A 40 -11.87 -15.93 18.29
N THR A 41 -10.83 -16.14 19.09
CA THR A 41 -10.89 -15.93 20.56
C THR A 41 -10.60 -14.50 20.97
N ASN A 42 -9.89 -13.74 20.15
CA ASN A 42 -9.46 -12.38 20.42
C ASN A 42 -9.82 -11.43 19.28
N VAL A 43 -11.09 -11.41 18.90
CA VAL A 43 -11.62 -10.48 17.90
C VAL A 43 -11.32 -9.04 18.32
N ASN A 44 -10.77 -8.27 17.39
CA ASN A 44 -10.49 -6.84 17.56
C ASN A 44 -9.43 -6.51 18.63
N ASP A 45 -8.56 -7.44 19.01
CA ASP A 45 -7.46 -7.18 19.95
C ASP A 45 -6.24 -6.51 19.29
N ASN A 46 -6.30 -6.30 17.98
CA ASN A 46 -5.28 -5.62 17.19
C ASN A 46 -3.93 -6.35 17.11
N ARG A 47 -3.92 -7.67 17.28
CA ARG A 47 -2.69 -8.48 17.26
C ARG A 47 -1.95 -8.46 15.91
N TYR A 48 -2.65 -8.15 14.81
CA TYR A 48 -2.05 -8.09 13.46
C TYR A 48 -1.04 -6.96 13.29
N ASN A 49 -0.94 -6.06 14.25
CA ASN A 49 0.08 -5.01 14.28
C ASN A 49 0.95 -5.03 15.54
N GLN A 50 0.86 -6.04 16.39
CA GLN A 50 1.72 -6.16 17.58
C GLN A 50 3.20 -6.26 17.22
N ASN A 51 3.53 -6.94 16.14
CA ASN A 51 4.90 -7.15 15.66
C ASN A 51 5.29 -6.18 14.53
N ASN A 52 4.43 -5.25 14.15
CA ASN A 52 4.75 -4.28 13.12
C ASN A 52 5.89 -3.37 13.57
N SER A 53 6.87 -3.19 12.72
CA SER A 53 7.99 -2.27 12.91
C SER A 53 7.78 -0.94 12.20
N ILE A 54 7.11 -0.98 11.05
CA ILE A 54 6.81 0.17 10.18
C ILE A 54 5.40 0.68 10.47
N TYR A 55 4.36 -0.15 10.31
CA TYR A 55 2.97 0.25 10.51
C TYR A 55 2.52 0.05 11.97
N LYS A 56 3.20 0.72 12.91
CA LYS A 56 2.84 0.73 14.33
C LYS A 56 1.59 1.59 14.55
N VAL A 57 0.72 1.15 15.47
CA VAL A 57 -0.49 1.88 15.87
C VAL A 57 -0.17 3.33 16.24
N GLY A 58 -0.96 4.25 15.71
CA GLY A 58 -0.82 5.69 15.93
C GLY A 58 0.21 6.37 15.04
N ARG A 59 1.08 5.60 14.36
CA ARG A 59 2.07 6.17 13.44
C ARG A 59 1.38 6.83 12.26
N LYS A 60 1.90 7.98 11.84
CA LYS A 60 1.40 8.75 10.70
C LYS A 60 2.49 8.94 9.67
N PHE A 61 2.14 8.72 8.43
CA PHE A 61 2.99 8.92 7.26
C PHE A 61 2.38 10.02 6.41
N THR A 62 3.09 11.12 6.23
CA THR A 62 2.65 12.21 5.37
C THR A 62 3.36 12.09 4.03
N PHE A 63 2.59 12.02 2.97
CA PHE A 63 3.08 11.95 1.60
C PHE A 63 2.67 13.20 0.82
N SER A 64 3.55 13.74 0.00
CA SER A 64 3.17 14.56 -1.14
C SER A 64 2.83 13.67 -2.34
N TYR A 65 2.09 14.22 -3.29
CA TYR A 65 1.83 13.54 -4.55
C TYR A 65 1.64 14.55 -5.68
N PHE A 66 1.73 14.06 -6.89
CA PHE A 66 1.21 14.73 -8.07
C PHE A 66 0.79 13.71 -9.14
N TYR A 67 -0.17 14.11 -9.92
CA TYR A 67 -0.51 13.48 -11.19
C TYR A 67 0.27 14.18 -12.30
N SER A 68 0.80 13.43 -13.25
CA SER A 68 1.41 13.96 -14.47
C SER A 68 0.71 13.36 -15.68
N ASP A 69 0.25 14.21 -16.58
CA ASP A 69 -0.30 13.75 -17.86
C ASP A 69 0.77 13.20 -18.79
N THR A 70 0.37 12.78 -19.98
CA THR A 70 1.29 12.23 -21.01
C THR A 70 2.22 13.26 -21.62
N LEU A 71 1.99 14.56 -21.41
CA LEU A 71 2.85 15.67 -21.81
C LEU A 71 3.86 16.06 -20.73
N GLY A 72 3.74 15.46 -19.52
CA GLY A 72 4.60 15.74 -18.38
C GLY A 72 4.15 16.95 -17.53
N GLU A 73 2.98 17.53 -17.82
CA GLU A 73 2.41 18.59 -16.97
C GLU A 73 1.93 18.00 -15.65
N LYS A 74 2.15 18.73 -14.55
CA LYS A 74 1.84 18.27 -13.18
C LYS A 74 0.58 18.91 -12.63
N PHE A 75 -0.25 18.11 -12.00
CA PHE A 75 -1.55 18.50 -11.48
C PHE A 75 -1.78 17.96 -10.06
N LEU A 76 -2.71 18.62 -9.35
CA LEU A 76 -3.28 18.17 -8.08
C LEU A 76 -4.79 17.99 -8.24
N MET A 77 -5.35 17.04 -7.50
CA MET A 77 -6.80 16.87 -7.40
C MET A 77 -7.41 18.06 -6.65
N THR A 78 -8.48 18.61 -7.18
CA THR A 78 -9.22 19.74 -6.59
C THR A 78 -10.74 19.56 -6.73
N LYS A 79 -11.52 20.41 -6.05
CA LYS A 79 -12.98 20.45 -6.17
C LYS A 79 -13.36 20.91 -7.57
N GLY A 80 -14.17 20.11 -8.24
CA GLY A 80 -14.82 20.45 -9.50
C GLY A 80 -16.19 21.10 -9.29
N ASN A 81 -17.08 20.91 -10.25
CA ASN A 81 -18.45 21.41 -10.18
C ASN A 81 -19.31 20.59 -9.22
N LEU A 82 -20.35 21.22 -8.66
CA LEU A 82 -21.38 20.52 -7.92
C LEU A 82 -22.16 19.59 -8.86
N ASN A 83 -22.35 18.36 -8.43
CA ASN A 83 -23.22 17.40 -9.09
C ASN A 83 -24.70 17.64 -8.72
N LYS A 84 -25.62 16.84 -9.31
CA LYS A 84 -27.06 16.92 -9.04
C LYS A 84 -27.44 16.64 -7.57
N GLN A 85 -26.60 15.99 -6.81
CA GLN A 85 -26.75 15.67 -5.38
C GLN A 85 -26.14 16.76 -4.49
N ASN A 86 -25.73 17.89 -5.05
CA ASN A 86 -25.08 19.00 -4.34
C ASN A 86 -23.73 18.61 -3.68
N MET A 87 -23.05 17.62 -4.24
CA MET A 87 -21.70 17.20 -3.85
C MET A 87 -20.71 17.66 -4.90
N TYR A 88 -19.54 18.07 -4.48
CA TYR A 88 -18.46 18.39 -5.42
C TYR A 88 -17.96 17.12 -6.11
N ASP A 89 -17.89 17.16 -7.45
CA ASP A 89 -17.06 16.23 -8.21
C ASP A 89 -15.60 16.67 -8.08
N TRP A 90 -14.66 15.78 -8.41
CA TRP A 90 -13.25 16.13 -8.44
C TRP A 90 -12.81 16.48 -9.87
N THR A 91 -11.78 17.31 -9.96
CA THR A 91 -11.09 17.66 -11.19
C THR A 91 -9.60 17.86 -10.90
N PHE A 92 -8.84 18.28 -11.90
CA PHE A 92 -7.42 18.61 -11.75
C PHE A 92 -7.18 20.11 -11.89
N GLU A 93 -6.23 20.61 -11.11
CA GLU A 93 -5.66 21.94 -11.21
C GLU A 93 -4.14 21.83 -11.39
N LYS A 94 -3.56 22.68 -12.24
CA LYS A 94 -2.09 22.70 -12.39
C LYS A 94 -1.42 22.98 -11.04
N MET A 95 -0.41 22.18 -10.74
CA MET A 95 0.28 22.22 -9.44
C MET A 95 0.86 23.61 -9.11
N GLU A 96 1.22 24.41 -10.12
CA GLU A 96 1.73 25.75 -9.96
C GLU A 96 0.68 26.76 -9.45
N ASN A 97 -0.62 26.51 -9.70
CA ASN A 97 -1.70 27.45 -9.36
C ASN A 97 -2.05 27.49 -7.87
N LYS A 98 -1.61 26.50 -7.05
CA LYS A 98 -1.84 26.42 -5.59
C LYS A 98 -3.28 26.79 -5.16
N ASN A 99 -4.27 26.25 -5.85
CA ASN A 99 -5.68 26.45 -5.50
C ASN A 99 -5.94 26.00 -4.04
N PRO A 100 -6.56 26.84 -3.18
CA PRO A 100 -6.82 26.52 -1.78
C PRO A 100 -7.55 25.18 -1.56
N ASN A 101 -8.39 24.78 -2.52
CA ASN A 101 -9.15 23.52 -2.47
C ASN A 101 -8.39 22.32 -3.07
N SER A 102 -7.17 22.52 -3.57
CA SER A 102 -6.38 21.41 -4.09
C SER A 102 -5.80 20.56 -2.95
N VAL A 103 -5.93 19.25 -3.08
CA VAL A 103 -5.29 18.28 -2.20
C VAL A 103 -3.79 18.27 -2.52
N PHE A 104 -2.96 18.47 -1.52
CA PHE A 104 -1.50 18.52 -1.69
C PHE A 104 -0.76 17.47 -0.87
N GLN A 105 -1.43 16.90 0.14
CA GLN A 105 -0.87 15.85 0.98
C GLN A 105 -1.86 14.72 1.23
N ILE A 106 -1.31 13.51 1.36
CA ILE A 106 -2.00 12.31 1.78
C ILE A 106 -1.41 11.90 3.12
N ILE A 107 -2.25 11.74 4.14
CA ILE A 107 -1.83 11.30 5.47
C ILE A 107 -2.35 9.89 5.71
N LEU A 108 -1.45 8.91 5.76
CA LEU A 108 -1.74 7.56 6.21
C LEU A 108 -1.60 7.49 7.72
N THR A 109 -2.63 7.03 8.42
CA THR A 109 -2.60 6.79 9.86
C THR A 109 -2.88 5.33 10.15
N VAL A 110 -2.03 4.70 10.96
CA VAL A 110 -2.24 3.33 11.44
C VAL A 110 -3.21 3.36 12.61
N LYS A 111 -4.34 2.65 12.48
CA LYS A 111 -5.42 2.63 13.46
C LYS A 111 -5.22 1.55 14.51
N SER A 112 -5.80 1.76 15.67
CA SER A 112 -5.98 0.73 16.69
C SER A 112 -7.23 -0.11 16.39
N GLY A 113 -7.16 -1.41 16.72
CA GLY A 113 -8.29 -2.33 16.50
C GLY A 113 -8.56 -2.61 15.01
N LEU A 114 -9.68 -3.24 14.74
CA LEU A 114 -10.10 -3.68 13.41
C LEU A 114 -11.28 -2.88 12.86
N SER A 115 -11.78 -1.88 13.59
CA SER A 115 -12.88 -1.02 13.13
C SER A 115 -12.41 -0.15 11.93
N PRO A 116 -13.22 0.05 10.88
CA PRO A 116 -14.65 -0.33 10.80
C PRO A 116 -14.91 -1.73 10.24
N PHE A 117 -13.90 -2.52 9.95
CA PHE A 117 -14.06 -3.76 9.20
C PHE A 117 -14.61 -4.93 10.02
N ILE A 118 -14.36 -4.97 11.33
CA ILE A 118 -14.75 -6.11 12.19
C ILE A 118 -16.25 -6.45 12.11
N GLU A 119 -17.12 -5.46 11.89
CA GLU A 119 -18.56 -5.68 11.79
C GLU A 119 -18.98 -6.21 10.40
N GLN A 120 -18.21 -5.90 9.36
CA GLN A 120 -18.50 -6.26 7.97
C GLN A 120 -17.75 -7.51 7.51
N LEU A 121 -16.55 -7.69 8.05
CA LEU A 121 -15.61 -8.77 7.76
C LEU A 121 -15.10 -9.32 9.09
N PRO A 122 -15.85 -10.22 9.76
CA PRO A 122 -15.52 -10.68 11.10
C PRO A 122 -14.19 -11.46 11.20
N ASP A 123 -13.67 -11.91 10.08
CA ASP A 123 -12.37 -12.58 9.90
C ASP A 123 -11.28 -11.65 9.36
N TYR A 124 -11.49 -10.32 9.42
CA TYR A 124 -10.49 -9.35 8.96
C TYR A 124 -9.18 -9.50 9.73
N ASN A 125 -8.10 -9.75 9.01
CA ASN A 125 -6.78 -10.10 9.55
C ASN A 125 -5.65 -9.18 9.06
N GLN A 126 -5.97 -7.93 8.74
CA GLN A 126 -5.00 -6.92 8.32
C GLN A 126 -4.92 -5.78 9.34
N THR A 127 -3.80 -5.09 9.37
CA THR A 127 -3.66 -3.82 10.10
C THR A 127 -4.50 -2.75 9.43
N VAL A 128 -5.43 -2.14 10.17
CA VAL A 128 -6.26 -1.06 9.64
C VAL A 128 -5.44 0.21 9.48
N ILE A 129 -5.45 0.75 8.28
CA ILE A 129 -4.89 2.06 7.95
C ILE A 129 -5.98 2.98 7.43
N SER A 130 -5.84 4.28 7.62
CA SER A 130 -6.73 5.27 7.03
C SER A 130 -5.95 6.33 6.27
N TYR A 131 -6.50 6.78 5.16
CA TYR A 131 -6.00 7.91 4.40
C TYR A 131 -6.86 9.14 4.63
N ASP A 132 -6.22 10.27 4.90
CA ASP A 132 -6.80 11.60 4.98
C ASP A 132 -6.10 12.50 3.94
N PHE A 133 -6.88 13.25 3.18
CA PHE A 133 -6.39 14.06 2.06
C PHE A 133 -6.46 15.53 2.45
N LYS A 134 -5.31 16.20 2.59
CA LYS A 134 -5.21 17.60 3.05
C LYS A 134 -5.17 18.59 1.91
N GLN A 135 -6.01 19.61 2.01
CA GLN A 135 -6.10 20.74 1.09
C GLN A 135 -5.22 21.90 1.56
N PHE A 136 -4.81 22.79 0.65
CA PHE A 136 -4.01 23.98 1.00
C PHE A 136 -4.72 24.95 1.97
N ASN A 137 -6.05 24.94 2.01
CA ASN A 137 -6.83 25.70 2.99
C ASN A 137 -6.80 25.11 4.41
N GLY A 138 -6.13 23.96 4.63
CA GLY A 138 -6.03 23.27 5.90
C GLY A 138 -7.19 22.28 6.18
N GLU A 139 -8.21 22.24 5.35
CA GLU A 139 -9.31 21.29 5.48
C GLU A 139 -8.91 19.90 4.99
N SER A 140 -9.65 18.90 5.43
CA SER A 140 -9.60 17.58 4.82
C SER A 140 -10.56 17.51 3.63
N TRP A 141 -10.18 16.74 2.61
CA TRP A 141 -11.12 16.33 1.56
C TRP A 141 -12.32 15.63 2.21
N THR A 142 -13.31 15.22 1.53
CA THR A 142 -14.64 14.85 2.06
C THR A 142 -14.64 13.87 3.24
N SER A 143 -14.07 12.68 3.12
CA SER A 143 -14.05 11.67 4.18
C SER A 143 -12.71 10.95 4.21
N SER A 144 -12.31 10.49 5.39
CA SER A 144 -11.17 9.57 5.50
C SER A 144 -11.56 8.22 4.91
N GLU A 145 -10.65 7.64 4.17
CA GLU A 145 -10.74 6.28 3.65
C GLU A 145 -10.12 5.32 4.65
N SER A 146 -10.75 4.17 4.90
CA SER A 146 -10.16 3.08 5.69
C SER A 146 -9.90 1.88 4.80
N THR A 147 -8.75 1.23 4.99
CA THR A 147 -8.31 0.06 4.23
C THR A 147 -7.30 -0.74 5.06
N GLY A 148 -6.56 -1.67 4.45
CA GLY A 148 -5.65 -2.58 5.13
C GLY A 148 -4.19 -2.45 4.71
N ALA A 149 -3.32 -2.87 5.62
CA ALA A 149 -1.93 -3.19 5.35
C ALA A 149 -1.56 -4.51 6.04
N VAL A 150 -0.62 -5.24 5.46
CA VAL A 150 -0.06 -6.46 6.04
C VAL A 150 1.42 -6.22 6.26
N GLU A 151 1.89 -6.41 7.50
CA GLU A 151 3.31 -6.39 7.84
C GLU A 151 3.61 -7.59 8.72
N ASN A 152 4.42 -8.52 8.21
CA ASN A 152 4.88 -9.69 8.94
C ASN A 152 6.23 -10.18 8.41
N VAL A 153 6.73 -11.28 8.99
CA VAL A 153 8.05 -11.86 8.61
C VAL A 153 8.10 -12.43 7.18
N LYS A 154 6.98 -12.51 6.48
CA LYS A 154 6.89 -13.03 5.11
C LYS A 154 6.87 -11.91 4.09
N ASN A 155 6.15 -10.83 4.42
CA ASN A 155 5.90 -9.75 3.47
C ASN A 155 5.45 -8.45 4.15
N LEU A 156 5.54 -7.38 3.38
CA LEU A 156 4.87 -6.13 3.65
C LEU A 156 4.09 -5.71 2.42
N TRP A 157 2.80 -5.52 2.59
CA TRP A 157 1.85 -5.12 1.57
C TRP A 157 1.00 -3.97 2.10
N MET A 158 0.61 -3.06 1.22
CA MET A 158 -0.23 -1.92 1.58
C MET A 158 -1.24 -1.65 0.47
N HIS A 159 -2.50 -1.47 0.85
CA HIS A 159 -3.50 -0.99 -0.09
C HIS A 159 -3.18 0.48 -0.45
N PRO A 160 -3.11 0.87 -1.74
CA PRO A 160 -2.94 2.26 -2.13
C PRO A 160 -4.19 3.09 -1.79
N PRO A 161 -4.11 4.44 -1.74
CA PRO A 161 -5.29 5.28 -1.65
C PRO A 161 -6.21 5.06 -2.87
N ARG A 162 -7.53 5.14 -2.67
CA ARG A 162 -8.55 4.83 -3.70
C ARG A 162 -9.75 5.78 -3.70
N THR A 163 -9.63 6.93 -3.03
CA THR A 163 -10.68 7.95 -3.07
C THR A 163 -10.59 8.75 -4.36
N ASP A 164 -11.72 8.97 -5.02
CA ASP A 164 -11.87 9.82 -6.21
C ASP A 164 -10.86 9.51 -7.32
N PHE A 165 -9.95 10.42 -7.64
CA PHE A 165 -8.89 10.21 -8.63
C PHE A 165 -8.05 8.96 -8.34
N PHE A 166 -7.74 8.70 -7.07
CA PHE A 166 -6.87 7.58 -6.69
C PHE A 166 -7.49 6.21 -6.99
N LYS A 167 -8.78 6.11 -7.35
CA LYS A 167 -9.38 4.88 -7.86
C LYS A 167 -8.64 4.28 -9.07
N ILE A 168 -7.94 5.10 -9.85
CA ILE A 168 -7.13 4.63 -10.96
C ILE A 168 -6.03 3.65 -10.50
N LEU A 169 -5.55 3.79 -9.26
CA LEU A 169 -4.50 2.96 -8.68
C LEU A 169 -4.95 1.51 -8.40
N GLU A 170 -6.26 1.24 -8.39
CA GLU A 170 -6.78 -0.14 -8.28
C GLU A 170 -6.37 -1.02 -9.47
N LEU A 171 -6.09 -0.41 -10.63
CA LEU A 171 -5.58 -1.12 -11.81
C LEU A 171 -4.06 -1.31 -11.78
N ASN A 172 -3.36 -0.61 -10.90
CA ASN A 172 -1.91 -0.63 -10.79
C ASN A 172 -1.44 -1.73 -9.82
N PRO A 173 -0.16 -2.15 -9.90
CA PRO A 173 0.43 -2.96 -8.83
C PRO A 173 0.33 -2.23 -7.49
N PHE A 174 -0.08 -2.95 -6.44
CA PHE A 174 -0.09 -2.39 -5.09
C PHE A 174 1.33 -2.40 -4.51
N PRO A 175 1.67 -1.47 -3.60
CA PRO A 175 2.94 -1.51 -2.90
C PRO A 175 3.09 -2.83 -2.14
N TYR A 176 4.01 -3.68 -2.59
CA TYR A 176 4.22 -5.02 -2.07
C TYR A 176 5.70 -5.39 -2.11
N VAL A 177 6.23 -5.87 -0.99
CA VAL A 177 7.56 -6.47 -0.90
C VAL A 177 7.48 -7.79 -0.17
N LYS A 178 8.21 -8.79 -0.64
CA LYS A 178 8.21 -10.17 -0.12
C LYS A 178 9.61 -10.63 0.23
N GLU A 179 9.75 -11.29 1.37
CA GLU A 179 11.02 -11.91 1.79
C GLU A 179 11.46 -13.04 0.83
N PRO A 180 12.77 -13.22 0.60
CA PRO A 180 13.89 -12.45 1.16
C PRO A 180 14.11 -11.10 0.45
N LEU A 181 14.44 -10.04 1.22
CA LEU A 181 14.67 -8.69 0.72
C LEU A 181 16.02 -8.56 0.02
N LYS A 182 16.19 -9.20 -1.13
CA LYS A 182 17.43 -9.13 -1.92
C LYS A 182 17.16 -8.99 -3.40
N ILE A 183 18.08 -8.35 -4.10
CA ILE A 183 18.04 -8.15 -5.55
C ILE A 183 17.90 -9.52 -6.25
N GLY A 184 16.99 -9.58 -7.22
CA GLY A 184 16.65 -10.78 -8.00
C GLY A 184 15.45 -11.55 -7.47
N ASN A 185 15.03 -11.33 -6.19
CA ASN A 185 13.78 -11.93 -5.70
C ASN A 185 12.58 -11.44 -6.51
N SER A 186 11.67 -12.35 -6.87
CA SER A 186 10.49 -12.06 -7.67
C SER A 186 9.30 -12.89 -7.20
N TRP A 187 8.10 -12.34 -7.34
CA TRP A 187 6.84 -13.00 -6.99
C TRP A 187 5.70 -12.50 -7.87
N THR A 188 4.59 -13.23 -7.82
CA THR A 188 3.36 -12.91 -8.55
C THR A 188 2.18 -13.08 -7.59
N TRP A 189 1.16 -12.25 -7.76
CA TRP A 189 -0.15 -12.42 -7.13
C TRP A 189 -1.25 -11.97 -8.08
N LYS A 190 -2.52 -12.14 -7.70
CA LYS A 190 -3.66 -11.83 -8.55
C LYS A 190 -4.76 -11.16 -7.72
N LEU A 191 -5.50 -10.27 -8.36
CA LEU A 191 -6.67 -9.63 -7.77
C LEU A 191 -7.79 -9.53 -8.79
N LYS A 192 -9.03 -9.75 -8.36
CA LYS A 192 -10.22 -9.50 -9.16
C LYS A 192 -10.78 -8.13 -8.85
N ILE A 193 -10.82 -7.25 -9.85
CA ILE A 193 -11.23 -5.84 -9.71
C ILE A 193 -12.59 -5.64 -10.34
N GLY A 194 -13.54 -5.11 -9.55
CA GLY A 194 -14.90 -4.83 -10.00
C GLY A 194 -15.01 -3.55 -10.83
N GLY A 195 -16.04 -3.48 -11.69
CA GLY A 195 -16.34 -2.28 -12.48
C GLY A 195 -16.72 -1.04 -11.64
N TYR A 196 -16.89 -1.18 -10.32
CA TYR A 196 -17.06 -0.05 -9.39
C TYR A 196 -15.86 0.91 -9.39
N TRP A 197 -14.66 0.40 -9.63
CA TRP A 197 -13.43 1.17 -9.69
C TRP A 197 -13.19 1.86 -11.03
N SER A 198 -14.08 1.61 -12.02
CA SER A 198 -13.99 2.25 -13.33
C SER A 198 -14.43 3.71 -13.30
N ASP A 199 -13.80 4.53 -14.14
CA ASP A 199 -14.22 5.90 -14.39
C ASP A 199 -13.96 6.22 -15.86
N LYS A 200 -14.92 6.91 -16.50
CA LYS A 200 -14.82 7.29 -17.92
C LYS A 200 -13.66 8.24 -18.22
N ARG A 201 -13.08 8.89 -17.18
CA ARG A 201 -11.93 9.79 -17.31
C ARG A 201 -10.63 9.08 -17.64
N TRP A 202 -10.49 7.80 -17.26
CA TRP A 202 -9.35 6.95 -17.63
C TRP A 202 -9.76 5.69 -18.37
N LEU A 203 -10.70 4.89 -17.87
CA LEU A 203 -11.22 3.71 -18.55
C LEU A 203 -12.46 3.17 -17.85
N ALA A 204 -13.55 2.95 -18.59
CA ALA A 204 -14.78 2.36 -18.06
C ALA A 204 -14.88 0.87 -18.44
N TRP A 205 -15.21 0.02 -17.47
CA TRP A 205 -15.49 -1.41 -17.69
C TRP A 205 -16.66 -1.87 -16.82
N LYS A 206 -17.19 -3.06 -17.13
CA LYS A 206 -18.27 -3.71 -16.36
C LYS A 206 -17.82 -5.09 -15.90
N GLY A 207 -18.36 -5.53 -14.76
CA GLY A 207 -18.07 -6.83 -14.16
C GLY A 207 -16.68 -6.89 -13.54
N LEU A 208 -16.25 -8.13 -13.27
CA LEU A 208 -14.94 -8.41 -12.69
C LEU A 208 -13.89 -8.59 -13.79
N ILE A 209 -12.70 -8.07 -13.54
CA ILE A 209 -11.49 -8.35 -14.31
C ILE A 209 -10.45 -8.96 -13.39
N GLU A 210 -9.66 -9.89 -13.89
CA GLU A 210 -8.49 -10.40 -13.19
C GLU A 210 -7.27 -9.58 -13.62
N ASN A 211 -6.56 -9.03 -12.62
CA ASN A 211 -5.24 -8.45 -12.77
C ASN A 211 -4.19 -9.45 -12.28
N ILE A 212 -3.13 -9.62 -13.05
CA ILE A 212 -1.96 -10.43 -12.70
C ILE A 212 -0.82 -9.47 -12.44
N TYR A 213 -0.29 -9.49 -11.22
CA TYR A 213 0.78 -8.60 -10.77
C TYR A 213 2.10 -9.37 -10.69
N ASN A 214 3.14 -8.85 -11.34
CA ASN A 214 4.49 -9.39 -11.29
C ASN A 214 5.41 -8.38 -10.63
N TYR A 215 6.23 -8.82 -9.70
CA TYR A 215 7.15 -8.00 -8.93
C TYR A 215 8.55 -8.56 -8.99
N LYS A 216 9.55 -7.67 -8.93
CA LYS A 216 10.95 -8.05 -8.82
C LYS A 216 11.73 -6.97 -8.08
N ILE A 217 12.55 -7.36 -7.10
CA ILE A 217 13.56 -6.47 -6.53
C ILE A 217 14.70 -6.37 -7.54
N THR A 218 14.85 -5.19 -8.13
CA THR A 218 15.77 -4.99 -9.27
C THR A 218 17.06 -4.31 -8.87
N ASP A 219 17.04 -3.45 -7.84
CA ASP A 219 18.18 -2.63 -7.49
C ASP A 219 18.13 -2.20 -6.02
N LYS A 220 19.20 -1.50 -5.59
CA LYS A 220 19.35 -0.81 -4.31
C LYS A 220 19.99 0.54 -4.59
N VAL A 221 19.30 1.61 -4.24
CA VAL A 221 19.69 2.98 -4.57
C VAL A 221 19.66 3.90 -3.35
N LEU A 222 20.42 4.95 -3.42
CA LEU A 222 20.40 6.04 -2.46
C LEU A 222 19.47 7.14 -3.00
N LEU A 223 18.34 7.34 -2.33
CA LEU A 223 17.27 8.26 -2.76
C LEU A 223 17.33 9.54 -1.93
N GLN A 224 17.42 10.69 -2.60
CA GLN A 224 17.27 11.99 -1.95
C GLN A 224 15.79 12.26 -1.67
N THR A 225 15.46 12.49 -0.41
CA THR A 225 14.09 12.70 0.08
C THR A 225 14.02 13.91 1.01
N LYS A 226 12.81 14.31 1.40
CA LYS A 226 12.63 15.31 2.46
C LYS A 226 13.07 14.84 3.85
N LEU A 227 13.19 13.52 4.05
CA LEU A 227 13.73 12.91 5.27
C LEU A 227 15.26 12.77 5.26
N GLY A 228 15.93 13.26 4.21
CA GLY A 228 17.35 13.09 3.96
C GLY A 228 17.62 12.01 2.91
N GLU A 229 18.86 11.55 2.88
CA GLU A 229 19.31 10.50 1.98
C GLU A 229 18.98 9.15 2.55
N ILE A 230 18.19 8.35 1.82
CA ILE A 230 17.68 7.05 2.27
C ILE A 230 18.07 5.97 1.27
N GLU A 231 18.72 4.91 1.76
CA GLU A 231 18.98 3.72 0.97
C GLU A 231 17.69 2.91 0.82
N CYS A 232 17.26 2.66 -0.42
CA CYS A 232 16.02 1.96 -0.75
C CYS A 232 16.27 0.78 -1.67
N LEU A 233 15.56 -0.33 -1.44
CA LEU A 233 15.36 -1.36 -2.44
C LEU A 233 14.40 -0.83 -3.51
N VAL A 234 14.71 -1.10 -4.78
CA VAL A 234 13.84 -0.77 -5.91
C VAL A 234 13.06 -2.01 -6.31
N ILE A 235 11.74 -1.93 -6.23
CA ILE A 235 10.83 -2.98 -6.66
C ILE A 235 10.17 -2.52 -7.96
N SER A 236 10.50 -3.18 -9.05
CA SER A 236 9.85 -3.00 -10.35
C SER A 236 8.67 -3.95 -10.45
N SER A 237 7.50 -3.45 -10.81
CA SER A 237 6.29 -4.25 -10.92
C SER A 237 5.41 -3.82 -12.08
N ASN A 238 4.67 -4.79 -12.63
CA ASN A 238 3.63 -4.55 -13.62
C ASN A 238 2.36 -5.32 -13.29
N ALA A 239 1.23 -4.76 -13.71
CA ALA A 239 -0.08 -5.41 -13.67
C ALA A 239 -0.57 -5.62 -15.10
N ILE A 240 -1.03 -6.83 -15.39
CA ILE A 240 -1.52 -7.22 -16.71
C ILE A 240 -2.96 -7.70 -16.57
N SER A 241 -3.85 -7.10 -17.35
CA SER A 241 -5.26 -7.51 -17.47
C SER A 241 -5.75 -7.40 -18.90
N LYS A 242 -7.00 -7.81 -19.13
CA LYS A 242 -7.65 -7.58 -20.44
C LYS A 242 -7.84 -6.09 -20.80
N LEU A 243 -7.67 -5.19 -19.84
CA LEU A 243 -7.79 -3.74 -20.05
C LEU A 243 -6.48 -3.11 -20.52
N GLY A 244 -5.34 -3.75 -20.28
CA GLY A 244 -4.02 -3.25 -20.61
C GLY A 244 -2.98 -3.58 -19.54
N GLU A 245 -1.88 -2.85 -19.58
CA GLU A 245 -0.76 -2.96 -18.64
C GLU A 245 -0.58 -1.65 -17.90
N THR A 246 -0.30 -1.77 -16.58
CA THR A 246 0.12 -0.66 -15.72
C THR A 246 1.41 -1.02 -15.01
N LYS A 247 2.11 -0.02 -14.43
CA LYS A 247 3.41 -0.27 -13.79
C LYS A 247 3.51 0.49 -12.46
N LEU A 248 4.35 -0.03 -11.58
CA LEU A 248 4.77 0.64 -10.36
C LEU A 248 6.26 0.39 -10.13
N THR A 249 7.01 1.45 -9.89
CA THR A 249 8.33 1.36 -9.27
C THR A 249 8.19 1.82 -7.82
N SER A 250 8.38 0.90 -6.87
CA SER A 250 8.37 1.21 -5.44
C SER A 250 9.79 1.31 -4.91
N TYR A 251 10.03 2.31 -4.05
CA TYR A 251 11.28 2.48 -3.31
C TYR A 251 11.00 2.16 -1.84
N PHE A 252 11.57 1.07 -1.37
CA PHE A 252 11.30 0.51 -0.04
C PHE A 252 12.51 0.58 0.87
N ASN A 253 12.28 0.97 2.12
CA ASN A 253 13.27 0.96 3.19
C ASN A 253 12.69 0.26 4.42
N ASN A 254 13.49 -0.59 5.09
CA ASN A 254 13.04 -1.40 6.25
C ASN A 254 12.62 -0.59 7.48
N GLN A 255 13.01 0.69 7.57
CA GLN A 255 12.67 1.56 8.69
C GLN A 255 11.46 2.45 8.38
N PHE A 256 11.35 2.89 7.13
CA PHE A 256 10.38 3.88 6.69
C PHE A 256 9.22 3.32 5.87
N GLY A 257 9.31 2.07 5.43
CA GLY A 257 8.34 1.49 4.52
C GLY A 257 8.54 1.96 3.07
N PHE A 258 7.43 2.20 2.37
CA PHE A 258 7.47 2.73 1.01
C PHE A 258 7.74 4.23 1.02
N VAL A 259 8.93 4.61 0.56
CA VAL A 259 9.42 5.99 0.56
C VAL A 259 8.95 6.75 -0.68
N LYS A 260 8.85 6.04 -1.82
CA LYS A 260 8.35 6.61 -3.08
C LYS A 260 7.63 5.54 -3.89
N LEU A 261 6.56 5.94 -4.53
CA LEU A 261 5.76 5.15 -5.45
C LEU A 261 5.62 5.91 -6.77
N ASP A 262 6.15 5.36 -7.87
CA ASP A 262 6.07 5.91 -9.23
C ASP A 262 5.19 5.00 -10.07
N TYR A 263 3.92 5.38 -10.21
CA TYR A 263 2.92 4.66 -10.99
C TYR A 263 2.90 5.14 -12.44
N THR A 264 2.79 4.19 -13.37
CA THR A 264 2.32 4.45 -14.74
C THR A 264 0.92 3.86 -14.86
N ASN A 265 -0.07 4.71 -15.00
CA ASN A 265 -1.49 4.39 -14.99
C ASN A 265 -1.95 3.77 -16.31
N ILE A 266 -3.20 3.28 -16.34
CA ILE A 266 -3.80 2.61 -17.51
C ILE A 266 -3.95 3.55 -18.72
N ASP A 267 -4.06 4.85 -18.50
CA ASP A 267 -4.13 5.91 -19.51
C ASP A 267 -2.76 6.48 -19.89
N CYS A 268 -1.69 5.82 -19.48
CA CYS A 268 -0.29 6.23 -19.68
C CYS A 268 0.11 7.51 -18.90
N SER A 269 -0.74 8.07 -18.08
CA SER A 269 -0.39 9.11 -17.12
C SER A 269 0.46 8.56 -15.97
N LYS A 270 1.01 9.45 -15.14
CA LYS A 270 1.77 9.05 -13.95
C LYS A 270 1.13 9.57 -12.67
N THR A 271 1.23 8.79 -11.63
CA THR A 271 0.96 9.23 -10.24
C THR A 271 2.20 8.99 -9.41
N ILE A 272 2.76 10.05 -8.84
CA ILE A 272 3.93 9.99 -7.98
C ILE A 272 3.49 10.29 -6.55
N ILE A 273 3.85 9.42 -5.61
CA ILE A 273 3.60 9.59 -4.18
C ILE A 273 4.94 9.48 -3.45
N GLU A 274 5.31 10.51 -2.66
CA GLU A 274 6.60 10.58 -1.99
C GLU A 274 6.44 10.86 -0.50
N LEU A 275 7.12 10.07 0.34
CA LEU A 275 7.10 10.23 1.79
C LEU A 275 7.86 11.51 2.20
N GLU A 276 7.19 12.36 3.00
CA GLU A 276 7.74 13.62 3.47
C GLU A 276 8.03 13.62 4.97
N LYS A 277 7.21 12.91 5.76
CA LYS A 277 7.28 12.95 7.23
C LYS A 277 6.71 11.67 7.81
N ILE A 278 7.25 11.26 8.97
CA ILE A 278 6.71 10.19 9.84
C ILE A 278 6.60 10.73 11.26
N GLU A 279 5.48 10.48 11.92
CA GLU A 279 5.17 10.87 13.31
C GLU A 279 4.73 9.67 14.13
#